data_29ca1b0627e04a16008b78a0d699b5d7
#
_entry.id   29ca1b0627e04a16008b78a0d699b5d7
#
_cell.length_a   1.000
_cell.length_b   1.000
_cell.length_c   1.000
_cell.angle_alpha   90.00
_cell.angle_beta   90.00
_cell.angle_gamma   90.00
#
_symmetry.space_group_name_H-M   'P 1'
#
loop_
_entity.id
_entity.type
_entity.pdbx_description
1 polymer ?
#
loop_
_entity_poly.entity_id
_entity_poly.type
_entity_poly.pdbx_seq_one_letter_code
_entity_poly.pdbx_strand_id
1 'polypeptide(L)'
;MRIYVVCLASYNSGIQHGTWIDIDGLDADDIKSEIDAMLRESPCPNTTRDCPECDGEGCADCQETGKVPTAEEWAIHDYDDLPDAGENPDLEFLVRYAEAYEEHDEAFKVWWENSSDDSFDVSDFEEQYQGTFRNLADYAEDWMDSTGGLDEIPKNMRNYFDFEAWGRDCELSGDIWTCEGGDGIYVFWNH
;
A
#
# COMPACT_ATOMS: atom_id res chain seq x y z
N MET A 1 -2.49 6.33 -6.51
CA MET A 1 -3.26 5.15 -6.03
C MET A 1 -4.69 5.54 -5.75
N ARG A 2 -5.68 4.69 -6.07
CA ARG A 2 -7.10 5.05 -5.92
C ARG A 2 -7.94 3.88 -5.45
N ILE A 3 -9.00 4.20 -4.72
CA ILE A 3 -10.03 3.25 -4.31
C ILE A 3 -11.38 3.66 -4.90
N TYR A 4 -12.19 2.70 -5.35
CA TYR A 4 -13.56 2.96 -5.76
C TYR A 4 -14.51 2.63 -4.62
N VAL A 5 -15.08 3.65 -4.01
CA VAL A 5 -15.99 3.52 -2.86
C VAL A 5 -17.44 3.66 -3.32
N VAL A 6 -18.30 2.78 -2.85
CA VAL A 6 -19.72 2.79 -3.17
C VAL A 6 -20.58 2.94 -1.92
N CYS A 7 -21.74 3.61 -2.08
CA CYS A 7 -22.78 3.65 -1.08
C CYS A 7 -23.61 2.35 -1.12
N LEU A 8 -23.58 1.56 -0.06
CA LEU A 8 -24.30 0.28 -0.01
C LEU A 8 -25.82 0.44 -0.01
N ALA A 9 -26.36 1.52 0.55
CA ALA A 9 -27.80 1.81 0.50
C ALA A 9 -28.28 2.00 -0.94
N SER A 10 -27.52 2.74 -1.77
CA SER A 10 -27.83 2.93 -3.19
C SER A 10 -27.62 1.64 -3.98
N TYR A 11 -26.51 0.95 -3.75
CA TYR A 11 -26.18 -0.30 -4.42
C TYR A 11 -27.26 -1.37 -4.22
N ASN A 12 -27.72 -1.56 -2.99
CA ASN A 12 -28.82 -2.49 -2.65
C ASN A 12 -30.17 -2.08 -3.25
N SER A 13 -30.31 -0.80 -3.61
CA SER A 13 -31.49 -0.27 -4.30
C SER A 13 -31.38 -0.32 -5.83
N GLY A 14 -30.28 -0.90 -6.36
CA GLY A 14 -30.03 -1.00 -7.79
C GLY A 14 -29.57 0.31 -8.44
N ILE A 15 -29.10 1.28 -7.65
CA ILE A 15 -28.61 2.57 -8.11
C ILE A 15 -27.10 2.60 -7.93
N GLN A 16 -26.36 2.86 -9.01
CA GLN A 16 -24.91 3.06 -8.93
C GLN A 16 -24.63 4.46 -8.36
N HIS A 17 -24.09 4.49 -7.16
CA HIS A 17 -23.61 5.69 -6.49
C HIS A 17 -22.32 5.39 -5.76
N GLY A 18 -21.22 5.94 -6.25
CA GLY A 18 -19.89 5.74 -5.74
C GLY A 18 -18.92 6.69 -6.43
N THR A 19 -17.71 6.77 -5.93
CA THR A 19 -16.67 7.64 -6.46
C THR A 19 -15.30 6.98 -6.34
N TRP A 20 -14.39 7.37 -7.23
CA TRP A 20 -12.97 7.13 -7.06
C TRP A 20 -12.38 8.18 -6.13
N ILE A 21 -11.64 7.73 -5.14
CA ILE A 21 -10.87 8.57 -4.21
C ILE A 21 -9.40 8.31 -4.49
N ASP A 22 -8.67 9.37 -4.82
CA ASP A 22 -7.22 9.36 -4.92
C ASP A 22 -6.67 9.49 -3.50
N ILE A 23 -5.90 8.50 -3.06
CA ILE A 23 -5.41 8.44 -1.67
C ILE A 23 -3.96 8.91 -1.51
N ASP A 24 -3.30 9.27 -2.60
CA ASP A 24 -1.90 9.74 -2.56
C ASP A 24 -1.79 11.03 -1.74
N GLY A 25 -1.02 10.95 -0.64
CA GLY A 25 -0.79 12.08 0.26
C GLY A 25 -1.97 12.42 1.20
N LEU A 26 -3.01 11.59 1.26
CA LEU A 26 -4.11 11.73 2.21
C LEU A 26 -3.84 10.90 3.47
N ASP A 27 -4.33 11.38 4.61
CA ASP A 27 -4.44 10.56 5.81
C ASP A 27 -5.80 9.83 5.88
N ALA A 28 -5.96 8.94 6.86
CA ALA A 28 -7.18 8.16 7.02
C ALA A 28 -8.43 9.02 7.31
N ASP A 29 -8.26 10.16 8.00
CA ASP A 29 -9.35 11.09 8.28
C ASP A 29 -9.76 11.85 7.00
N ASP A 30 -8.81 12.19 6.14
CA ASP A 30 -9.06 12.78 4.83
C ASP A 30 -9.82 11.81 3.92
N ILE A 31 -9.36 10.57 3.82
CA ILE A 31 -10.06 9.51 3.06
C ILE A 31 -11.49 9.34 3.59
N LYS A 32 -11.64 9.28 4.91
CA LYS A 32 -12.96 9.17 5.55
C LYS A 32 -13.86 10.36 5.24
N SER A 33 -13.31 11.57 5.17
CA SER A 33 -14.05 12.79 4.82
C SER A 33 -14.57 12.74 3.39
N GLU A 34 -13.79 12.24 2.43
CA GLU A 34 -14.22 12.03 1.04
C GLU A 34 -15.33 10.97 0.94
N ILE A 35 -15.19 9.85 1.68
CA ILE A 35 -16.24 8.83 1.79
C ILE A 35 -17.53 9.44 2.34
N ASP A 36 -17.45 10.21 3.41
CA ASP A 36 -18.60 10.86 4.03
C ASP A 36 -19.23 11.91 3.09
N ALA A 37 -18.43 12.58 2.26
CA ALA A 37 -18.95 13.50 1.23
C ALA A 37 -19.77 12.73 0.19
N MET A 38 -19.26 11.62 -0.34
CA MET A 38 -20.00 10.75 -1.26
C MET A 38 -21.28 10.21 -0.64
N LEU A 39 -21.25 9.77 0.62
CA LEU A 39 -22.42 9.27 1.33
C LEU A 39 -23.51 10.35 1.54
N ARG A 40 -23.11 11.62 1.77
CA ARG A 40 -24.07 12.75 1.89
C ARG A 40 -24.85 12.99 0.61
N GLU A 41 -24.28 12.68 -0.54
CA GLU A 41 -24.91 12.83 -1.85
C GLU A 41 -25.73 11.61 -2.28
N SER A 42 -25.84 10.60 -1.43
CA SER A 42 -26.53 9.35 -1.74
C SER A 42 -28.01 9.61 -2.11
N PRO A 43 -28.47 9.13 -3.28
CA PRO A 43 -29.88 9.23 -3.66
C PRO A 43 -30.80 8.30 -2.83
N CYS A 44 -30.21 7.33 -2.12
CA CYS A 44 -30.94 6.35 -1.29
C CYS A 44 -30.38 6.34 0.14
N PRO A 45 -30.52 7.42 0.90
CA PRO A 45 -30.07 7.44 2.29
C PRO A 45 -30.91 6.46 3.12
N ASN A 46 -30.24 5.68 3.96
CA ASN A 46 -30.88 4.68 4.83
C ASN A 46 -31.25 5.23 6.21
N THR A 47 -30.65 6.36 6.60
CA THR A 47 -30.88 7.01 7.90
C THR A 47 -30.97 8.53 7.78
N THR A 48 -31.31 9.19 8.89
CA THR A 48 -31.21 10.65 9.03
C THR A 48 -30.50 11.00 10.33
N ARG A 49 -29.73 12.08 10.33
CA ARG A 49 -29.09 12.66 11.53
C ARG A 49 -29.58 14.09 11.76
N ASP A 50 -29.27 14.63 12.93
CA ASP A 50 -29.50 16.05 13.20
C ASP A 50 -28.65 16.90 12.24
N CYS A 51 -29.24 17.98 11.74
CA CYS A 51 -28.53 18.90 10.87
C CYS A 51 -27.37 19.55 11.65
N PRO A 52 -26.12 19.47 11.19
CA PRO A 52 -24.98 20.04 11.90
C PRO A 52 -25.01 21.58 11.94
N GLU A 53 -25.68 22.21 11.00
CA GLU A 53 -25.73 23.69 10.92
C GLU A 53 -26.72 24.31 11.93
N CYS A 54 -27.64 23.51 12.46
CA CYS A 54 -28.65 24.00 13.38
C CYS A 54 -28.93 23.07 14.57
N ASP A 55 -28.09 22.11 14.81
CA ASP A 55 -28.20 21.12 15.91
C ASP A 55 -29.60 20.49 16.01
N GLY A 56 -30.27 20.31 14.87
CA GLY A 56 -31.63 19.74 14.79
C GLY A 56 -32.78 20.72 14.99
N GLU A 57 -32.52 22.00 15.14
CA GLU A 57 -33.61 23.02 15.34
C GLU A 57 -34.33 23.41 14.05
N GLY A 58 -33.69 23.19 12.88
CA GLY A 58 -34.22 23.57 11.57
C GLY A 58 -33.57 24.84 11.02
N CYS A 59 -33.08 24.78 9.80
CA CYS A 59 -32.48 25.90 9.05
C CYS A 59 -32.70 25.71 7.55
N ALA A 60 -32.24 26.67 6.74
CA ALA A 60 -32.41 26.61 5.29
C ALA A 60 -31.69 25.40 4.67
N ASP A 61 -30.52 24.99 5.21
CA ASP A 61 -29.75 23.87 4.68
C ASP A 61 -30.39 22.51 4.87
N CYS A 62 -31.14 22.33 5.94
CA CYS A 62 -31.94 21.12 6.17
C CYS A 62 -33.45 21.32 5.79
N GLN A 63 -33.76 22.38 5.08
CA GLN A 63 -35.14 22.72 4.69
C GLN A 63 -36.09 22.75 5.90
N GLU A 64 -35.65 23.34 7.01
CA GLU A 64 -36.41 23.51 8.27
C GLU A 64 -36.80 22.18 8.97
N THR A 65 -36.32 21.04 8.47
CA THR A 65 -36.62 19.73 9.06
C THR A 65 -35.83 19.39 10.31
N GLY A 66 -34.74 20.10 10.57
CA GLY A 66 -33.76 19.78 11.61
C GLY A 66 -32.99 18.49 11.35
N LYS A 67 -33.26 17.80 10.24
CA LYS A 67 -32.65 16.52 9.88
C LYS A 67 -32.07 16.58 8.47
N VAL A 68 -30.95 15.93 8.28
CA VAL A 68 -30.38 15.70 6.96
C VAL A 68 -30.30 14.20 6.68
N PRO A 69 -30.64 13.78 5.45
CA PRO A 69 -30.45 12.39 5.05
C PRO A 69 -28.99 11.99 5.17
N THR A 70 -28.74 10.76 5.59
CA THR A 70 -27.40 10.20 5.64
C THR A 70 -27.43 8.73 5.23
N ALA A 71 -26.54 8.35 4.36
CA ALA A 71 -26.11 6.97 4.19
C ALA A 71 -24.89 6.77 5.08
N GLU A 72 -24.78 5.63 5.74
CA GLU A 72 -23.70 5.35 6.71
C GLU A 72 -22.85 4.15 6.28
N GLU A 73 -23.39 3.30 5.39
CA GLU A 73 -22.72 2.10 4.95
C GLU A 73 -22.07 2.29 3.59
N TRP A 74 -20.82 1.93 3.50
CA TRP A 74 -20.01 1.97 2.30
C TRP A 74 -19.16 0.71 2.17
N ALA A 75 -18.65 0.47 0.98
CA ALA A 75 -17.66 -0.58 0.71
C ALA A 75 -16.72 -0.13 -0.40
N ILE A 76 -15.52 -0.64 -0.40
CA ILE A 76 -14.60 -0.51 -1.52
C ILE A 76 -14.90 -1.66 -2.48
N HIS A 77 -15.16 -1.32 -3.74
CA HIS A 77 -15.48 -2.29 -4.79
C HIS A 77 -14.36 -2.46 -5.81
N ASP A 78 -13.39 -1.57 -5.83
CA ASP A 78 -12.25 -1.66 -6.75
C ASP A 78 -11.04 -0.91 -6.22
N TYR A 79 -9.85 -1.35 -6.62
CA TYR A 79 -8.55 -0.83 -6.26
C TYR A 79 -7.73 -0.57 -7.51
N ASP A 80 -7.08 0.58 -7.60
CA ASP A 80 -6.20 0.95 -8.71
C ASP A 80 -4.81 1.28 -8.16
N ASP A 81 -3.80 0.51 -8.55
CA ASP A 81 -2.42 0.53 -8.04
C ASP A 81 -2.26 0.23 -6.54
N LEU A 82 -3.23 -0.45 -5.96
CA LEU A 82 -3.26 -0.91 -4.57
C LEU A 82 -3.57 -2.41 -4.51
N PRO A 83 -3.14 -3.12 -3.47
CA PRO A 83 -3.59 -4.49 -3.25
C PRO A 83 -5.08 -4.53 -2.90
N ASP A 84 -5.75 -5.62 -3.27
CA ASP A 84 -7.11 -5.87 -2.84
C ASP A 84 -7.11 -6.21 -1.33
N ALA A 85 -7.56 -5.26 -0.54
CA ALA A 85 -7.67 -5.39 0.92
C ALA A 85 -9.11 -5.71 1.38
N GLY A 86 -9.98 -6.13 0.44
CA GLY A 86 -11.38 -6.45 0.70
C GLY A 86 -12.31 -5.24 0.68
N GLU A 87 -13.56 -5.48 1.04
CA GLU A 87 -14.61 -4.44 0.93
C GLU A 87 -14.53 -3.36 2.03
N ASN A 88 -13.97 -3.68 3.19
CA ASN A 88 -13.90 -2.78 4.36
C ASN A 88 -12.53 -2.87 5.05
N PRO A 89 -11.46 -2.44 4.39
CA PRO A 89 -10.12 -2.47 4.97
C PRO A 89 -9.98 -1.42 6.07
N ASP A 90 -8.94 -1.57 6.89
CA ASP A 90 -8.44 -0.49 7.72
C ASP A 90 -7.87 0.62 6.81
N LEU A 91 -8.39 1.84 6.91
CA LEU A 91 -7.93 2.98 6.10
C LEU A 91 -6.48 3.36 6.43
N GLU A 92 -6.06 3.20 7.68
CA GLU A 92 -4.67 3.40 8.10
C GLU A 92 -3.70 2.44 7.37
N PHE A 93 -4.16 1.22 7.09
CA PHE A 93 -3.40 0.28 6.27
C PHE A 93 -3.17 0.81 4.85
N LEU A 94 -4.22 1.34 4.20
CA LEU A 94 -4.12 1.89 2.85
C LEU A 94 -3.17 3.09 2.78
N VAL A 95 -3.23 3.97 3.78
CA VAL A 95 -2.34 5.12 3.91
C VAL A 95 -0.88 4.66 4.04
N ARG A 96 -0.60 3.78 4.99
CA ARG A 96 0.77 3.25 5.19
C ARG A 96 1.32 2.55 3.96
N TYR A 97 0.45 1.81 3.24
CA TYR A 97 0.86 1.17 1.99
C TYR A 97 1.23 2.22 0.93
N ALA A 98 0.40 3.26 0.77
CA ALA A 98 0.65 4.33 -0.20
C ALA A 98 1.93 5.10 0.11
N GLU A 99 2.16 5.45 1.39
CA GLU A 99 3.38 6.10 1.86
C GLU A 99 4.64 5.25 1.58
N ALA A 100 4.58 3.96 1.90
CA ALA A 100 5.70 3.05 1.66
C ALA A 100 5.99 2.87 0.16
N TYR A 101 4.96 2.81 -0.67
CA TYR A 101 5.13 2.76 -2.12
C TYR A 101 5.71 4.07 -2.67
N GLU A 102 5.30 5.23 -2.16
CA GLU A 102 5.87 6.53 -2.57
C GLU A 102 7.38 6.61 -2.24
N GLU A 103 7.81 6.03 -1.11
CA GLU A 103 9.21 6.05 -0.67
C GLU A 103 10.07 5.00 -1.39
N HIS A 104 9.53 3.81 -1.68
CA HIS A 104 10.30 2.63 -2.12
C HIS A 104 9.95 2.10 -3.50
N ASP A 105 8.99 2.74 -4.19
CA ASP A 105 8.56 2.39 -5.54
C ASP A 105 8.17 0.90 -5.74
N GLU A 106 8.48 0.38 -6.92
CA GLU A 106 8.16 -0.99 -7.34
C GLU A 106 8.80 -2.07 -6.47
N ALA A 107 9.94 -1.79 -5.81
CA ALA A 107 10.60 -2.74 -4.92
C ALA A 107 9.70 -3.13 -3.73
N PHE A 108 9.00 -2.14 -3.16
CA PHE A 108 8.05 -2.36 -2.07
C PHE A 108 6.85 -3.19 -2.53
N LYS A 109 6.27 -2.87 -3.69
CA LYS A 109 5.14 -3.63 -4.27
C LYS A 109 5.48 -5.10 -4.48
N VAL A 110 6.66 -5.36 -5.07
CA VAL A 110 7.14 -6.73 -5.31
C VAL A 110 7.34 -7.47 -4.00
N TRP A 111 7.94 -6.81 -3.00
CA TRP A 111 8.11 -7.42 -1.67
C TRP A 111 6.75 -7.76 -1.05
N TRP A 112 5.80 -6.83 -1.08
CA TRP A 112 4.46 -7.02 -0.56
C TRP A 112 3.74 -8.21 -1.22
N GLU A 113 3.75 -8.29 -2.55
CA GLU A 113 3.10 -9.37 -3.31
C GLU A 113 3.69 -10.76 -3.01
N ASN A 114 4.92 -10.82 -2.53
CA ASN A 114 5.61 -12.07 -2.17
C ASN A 114 5.61 -12.35 -0.65
N SER A 115 5.21 -11.38 0.16
CA SER A 115 5.06 -11.56 1.61
C SER A 115 3.78 -12.36 1.90
N SER A 116 3.89 -13.32 2.81
CA SER A 116 2.77 -14.20 3.19
C SER A 116 2.04 -13.73 4.45
N ASP A 117 2.40 -12.57 4.98
CA ASP A 117 1.89 -12.07 6.27
C ASP A 117 0.83 -10.98 6.03
N ASP A 118 -0.37 -11.18 6.62
CA ASP A 118 -1.44 -10.19 6.61
C ASP A 118 -1.15 -9.00 7.57
N SER A 119 -0.12 -9.10 8.41
CA SER A 119 0.34 -8.04 9.31
C SER A 119 1.51 -7.30 8.70
N PHE A 120 1.23 -6.23 8.00
CA PHE A 120 2.19 -5.40 7.32
C PHE A 120 2.87 -4.40 8.26
N ASP A 121 4.21 -4.39 8.26
CA ASP A 121 5.02 -3.31 8.81
C ASP A 121 6.08 -2.88 7.77
N VAL A 122 6.18 -1.58 7.50
CA VAL A 122 7.20 -1.01 6.59
C VAL A 122 8.61 -1.35 7.08
N SER A 123 8.78 -1.44 8.40
CA SER A 123 10.09 -1.80 9.00
C SER A 123 10.57 -3.20 8.57
N ASP A 124 9.66 -4.15 8.34
CA ASP A 124 10.01 -5.49 7.86
C ASP A 124 10.57 -5.44 6.43
N PHE A 125 10.01 -4.58 5.58
CA PHE A 125 10.57 -4.32 4.26
C PHE A 125 11.96 -3.69 4.35
N GLU A 126 12.13 -2.64 5.15
CA GLU A 126 13.41 -1.93 5.30
C GLU A 126 14.52 -2.84 5.85
N GLU A 127 14.17 -3.77 6.75
CA GLU A 127 15.13 -4.76 7.27
C GLU A 127 15.52 -5.82 6.22
N GLN A 128 14.62 -6.18 5.33
CA GLN A 128 14.85 -7.21 4.32
C GLN A 128 15.46 -6.66 3.03
N TYR A 129 15.08 -5.45 2.63
CA TYR A 129 15.50 -4.89 1.34
C TYR A 129 16.98 -4.53 1.31
N GLN A 130 17.72 -5.16 0.40
CA GLN A 130 19.16 -4.98 0.23
C GLN A 130 19.50 -4.01 -0.90
N GLY A 131 18.53 -3.66 -1.74
CA GLY A 131 18.72 -2.73 -2.85
C GLY A 131 18.41 -3.32 -4.21
N THR A 132 18.59 -2.47 -5.23
CA THR A 132 18.47 -2.85 -6.64
C THR A 132 19.86 -3.03 -7.24
N PHE A 133 20.08 -4.19 -7.87
CA PHE A 133 21.34 -4.54 -8.50
C PHE A 133 21.11 -4.98 -9.94
N ARG A 134 22.11 -4.83 -10.81
CA ARG A 134 22.00 -5.30 -12.18
C ARG A 134 21.89 -6.83 -12.27
N ASN A 135 22.50 -7.53 -11.33
CA ASN A 135 22.54 -8.99 -11.25
C ASN A 135 23.11 -9.44 -9.90
N LEU A 136 23.08 -10.75 -9.63
CA LEU A 136 23.58 -11.34 -8.39
C LEU A 136 25.09 -11.14 -8.15
N ALA A 137 25.89 -11.01 -9.21
CA ALA A 137 27.33 -10.76 -9.05
C ALA A 137 27.59 -9.35 -8.49
N ASP A 138 26.84 -8.34 -8.94
CA ASP A 138 26.93 -6.97 -8.45
C ASP A 138 26.51 -6.88 -6.97
N TYR A 139 25.43 -7.57 -6.60
CA TYR A 139 25.01 -7.69 -5.21
C TYR A 139 26.11 -8.35 -4.34
N ALA A 140 26.65 -9.47 -4.80
CA ALA A 140 27.67 -10.19 -4.07
C ALA A 140 28.94 -9.37 -3.85
N GLU A 141 29.37 -8.61 -4.87
CA GLU A 141 30.53 -7.71 -4.76
C GLU A 141 30.27 -6.59 -3.75
N ASP A 142 29.11 -5.94 -3.83
CA ASP A 142 28.71 -4.86 -2.91
C ASP A 142 28.61 -5.36 -1.47
N TRP A 143 27.95 -6.49 -1.27
CA TRP A 143 27.79 -7.10 0.06
C TRP A 143 29.15 -7.47 0.68
N MET A 144 30.05 -8.09 -0.08
CA MET A 144 31.39 -8.46 0.40
C MET A 144 32.27 -7.24 0.66
N ASP A 145 32.13 -6.16 -0.09
CA ASP A 145 32.85 -4.92 0.16
C ASP A 145 32.32 -4.22 1.43
N SER A 146 31.01 -4.08 1.55
CA SER A 146 30.36 -3.40 2.69
C SER A 146 30.57 -4.13 4.02
N THR A 147 30.60 -5.46 4.02
CA THR A 147 30.81 -6.28 5.22
C THR A 147 32.31 -6.55 5.54
N GLY A 148 33.23 -6.12 4.68
CA GLY A 148 34.65 -6.37 4.83
C GLY A 148 35.10 -7.76 4.40
N GLY A 149 34.21 -8.57 3.81
CA GLY A 149 34.54 -9.91 3.32
C GLY A 149 35.67 -9.91 2.27
N LEU A 150 35.74 -8.85 1.45
CA LEU A 150 36.83 -8.69 0.49
C LEU A 150 38.19 -8.52 1.17
N ASP A 151 38.26 -7.99 2.39
CA ASP A 151 39.53 -7.81 3.09
C ASP A 151 40.15 -9.13 3.60
N GLU A 152 39.32 -10.17 3.73
CA GLU A 152 39.77 -11.52 4.05
C GLU A 152 40.40 -12.22 2.85
N ILE A 153 40.12 -11.75 1.61
CA ILE A 153 40.69 -12.30 0.39
C ILE A 153 41.98 -11.55 0.03
N PRO A 154 43.12 -12.24 -0.14
CA PRO A 154 44.35 -11.61 -0.61
C PRO A 154 44.13 -10.80 -1.88
N LYS A 155 44.63 -9.55 -1.94
CA LYS A 155 44.37 -8.61 -3.05
C LYS A 155 44.63 -9.18 -4.45
N ASN A 156 45.64 -10.04 -4.58
CA ASN A 156 45.99 -10.71 -5.84
C ASN A 156 45.01 -11.85 -6.20
N MET A 157 44.14 -12.25 -5.30
CA MET A 157 43.13 -13.32 -5.51
C MET A 157 41.74 -12.79 -5.73
N ARG A 158 41.46 -11.52 -5.38
CA ARG A 158 40.11 -10.92 -5.52
C ARG A 158 39.56 -11.00 -6.94
N ASN A 159 40.41 -10.80 -7.95
CA ASN A 159 40.03 -10.87 -9.37
C ASN A 159 39.64 -12.28 -9.86
N TYR A 160 39.90 -13.32 -9.04
CA TYR A 160 39.52 -14.70 -9.33
C TYR A 160 38.34 -15.18 -8.51
N PHE A 161 37.79 -14.33 -7.65
CA PHE A 161 36.59 -14.65 -6.88
C PHE A 161 35.37 -14.62 -7.81
N ASP A 162 34.56 -15.69 -7.76
CA ASP A 162 33.35 -15.83 -8.57
C ASP A 162 32.15 -15.30 -7.80
N PHE A 163 31.91 -13.99 -7.92
CA PHE A 163 30.78 -13.31 -7.27
C PHE A 163 29.43 -13.84 -7.76
N GLU A 164 29.32 -14.23 -9.04
CA GLU A 164 28.10 -14.80 -9.59
C GLU A 164 27.75 -16.14 -8.94
N ALA A 165 28.73 -17.02 -8.80
CA ALA A 165 28.54 -18.29 -8.12
C ALA A 165 28.17 -18.09 -6.66
N TRP A 166 28.82 -17.17 -5.96
CA TRP A 166 28.54 -16.88 -4.56
C TRP A 166 27.12 -16.30 -4.36
N GLY A 167 26.71 -15.32 -5.16
CA GLY A 167 25.36 -14.72 -5.09
C GLY A 167 24.28 -15.76 -5.38
N ARG A 168 24.48 -16.62 -6.38
CA ARG A 168 23.57 -17.73 -6.67
C ARG A 168 23.50 -18.75 -5.53
N ASP A 169 24.60 -19.04 -4.87
CA ASP A 169 24.62 -19.94 -3.72
C ASP A 169 23.83 -19.35 -2.53
N CYS A 170 23.90 -18.03 -2.29
CA CYS A 170 23.06 -17.35 -1.29
C CYS A 170 21.57 -17.45 -1.60
N GLU A 171 21.18 -17.33 -2.86
CA GLU A 171 19.79 -17.50 -3.29
C GLU A 171 19.34 -18.96 -3.16
N LEU A 172 20.16 -19.92 -3.58
CA LEU A 172 19.84 -21.34 -3.48
C LEU A 172 19.82 -21.86 -2.04
N SER A 173 20.62 -21.28 -1.13
CA SER A 173 20.58 -21.62 0.30
C SER A 173 19.36 -21.02 1.02
N GLY A 174 18.71 -20.04 0.40
CA GLY A 174 17.59 -19.33 0.97
C GLY A 174 17.99 -18.21 1.94
N ASP A 175 19.22 -17.72 1.86
CA ASP A 175 19.65 -16.54 2.64
C ASP A 175 19.05 -15.26 2.07
N ILE A 176 18.87 -15.22 0.75
CA ILE A 176 18.22 -14.15 0.01
C ILE A 176 17.18 -14.70 -0.97
N TRP A 177 16.29 -13.84 -1.39
CA TRP A 177 15.45 -14.05 -2.57
C TRP A 177 15.53 -12.83 -3.49
N THR A 178 15.26 -13.03 -4.76
CA THR A 178 15.33 -11.98 -5.77
C THR A 178 14.07 -11.92 -6.61
N CYS A 179 13.76 -10.73 -7.14
CA CYS A 179 12.74 -10.53 -8.14
C CYS A 179 13.25 -9.62 -9.25
N GLU A 180 12.85 -9.87 -10.49
CA GLU A 180 13.18 -9.00 -11.62
C GLU A 180 12.46 -7.67 -11.50
N GLY A 181 13.19 -6.57 -11.67
CA GLY A 181 12.67 -5.20 -11.74
C GLY A 181 13.01 -4.55 -13.08
N GLY A 182 12.55 -3.32 -13.30
CA GLY A 182 12.76 -2.61 -14.57
C GLY A 182 14.21 -2.40 -14.95
N ASP A 183 15.10 -2.20 -13.97
CA ASP A 183 16.52 -1.87 -14.17
C ASP A 183 17.50 -2.94 -13.63
N GLY A 184 17.00 -4.12 -13.28
CA GLY A 184 17.81 -5.20 -12.73
C GLY A 184 17.01 -6.13 -11.83
N ILE A 185 17.59 -6.51 -10.69
CA ILE A 185 16.96 -7.34 -9.68
C ILE A 185 16.82 -6.60 -8.35
N TYR A 186 15.70 -6.77 -7.69
CA TYR A 186 15.52 -6.44 -6.28
C TYR A 186 16.01 -7.60 -5.45
N VAL A 187 16.79 -7.34 -4.41
CA VAL A 187 17.35 -8.36 -3.52
C VAL A 187 16.82 -8.15 -2.11
N PHE A 188 16.35 -9.22 -1.49
CA PHE A 188 15.79 -9.22 -0.15
C PHE A 188 16.39 -10.34 0.69
N TRP A 189 16.61 -10.08 1.96
CA TRP A 189 16.95 -11.13 2.91
C TRP A 189 15.72 -11.97 3.23
N ASN A 190 15.95 -13.25 3.44
CA ASN A 190 14.92 -14.22 3.79
C ASN A 190 15.05 -14.56 5.29
N HIS A 191 14.30 -13.85 6.12
CA HIS A 191 14.30 -14.05 7.59
C HIS A 191 13.07 -14.81 8.07
#